data_03db1e0f7e8f12082ae7a1468f813fea
#
_entry.id   03db1e0f7e8f12082ae7a1468f813fea
#
_cell.length_a   1.000
_cell.length_b   1.000
_cell.length_c   1.000
_cell.angle_alpha   90.00
_cell.angle_beta   90.00
_cell.angle_gamma   90.00
#
_symmetry.space_group_name_H-M   'P 1'
#
loop_
_entity.id
_entity.type
_entity.pdbx_description
1 polymer ?
#
loop_
_entity_poly.entity_id
_entity_poly.type
_entity_poly.pdbx_seq_one_letter_code
_entity_poly.pdbx_strand_id
1 'polypeptide(L)'
;QVDLLPRVHGSAMFTRGETQVLSACTLGALGEVQKIDGLGMEDQKRFMHHYNFPPYCVGETGRMGSPGRREIGHGALGERALRQVIPSETEFPYTIRVVAEVLESNGSSSQASICASTMALMAAGVPISNPVAGVAMGLVKKGENYTILTDIQGMEDHLGDMDFKVAGTKNGICALQMDIKIDGITKEILQE
;
A
#
# COMPACT_ATOMS: atom_id res chain seq x y z
N GLN A 1 -3.25 -8.20 -13.64
CA GLN A 1 -4.40 -9.06 -13.95
C GLN A 1 -5.55 -8.73 -13.03
N VAL A 2 -6.78 -8.75 -13.53
CA VAL A 2 -8.01 -8.48 -12.75
C VAL A 2 -8.95 -9.68 -12.79
N ASP A 3 -9.89 -9.73 -11.84
CA ASP A 3 -10.95 -10.74 -11.74
C ASP A 3 -10.44 -12.19 -11.65
N LEU A 4 -9.34 -12.40 -10.90
CA LEU A 4 -8.75 -13.72 -10.70
C LEU A 4 -9.56 -14.61 -9.73
N LEU A 5 -10.27 -14.00 -8.78
CA LEU A 5 -11.05 -14.69 -7.76
C LEU A 5 -12.53 -14.55 -8.07
N PRO A 6 -13.22 -15.62 -8.50
CA PRO A 6 -14.59 -15.51 -9.06
C PRO A 6 -15.68 -15.25 -8.00
N ARG A 7 -15.38 -15.35 -6.71
CA ARG A 7 -16.37 -15.21 -5.63
C ARG A 7 -16.21 -13.97 -4.77
N VAL A 8 -15.20 -13.14 -5.04
CA VAL A 8 -15.06 -11.83 -4.42
C VAL A 8 -15.67 -10.75 -5.31
N HIS A 9 -15.98 -9.59 -4.76
CA HIS A 9 -16.59 -8.50 -5.53
C HIS A 9 -15.62 -7.88 -6.55
N GLY A 10 -14.32 -7.89 -6.23
CA GLY A 10 -13.26 -7.54 -7.16
C GLY A 10 -11.92 -8.08 -6.70
N SER A 11 -11.07 -8.46 -7.64
CA SER A 11 -9.71 -8.92 -7.34
C SER A 11 -8.74 -8.48 -8.40
N ALA A 12 -7.50 -8.25 -7.99
CA ALA A 12 -6.44 -7.93 -8.92
C ALA A 12 -5.08 -8.40 -8.41
N MET A 13 -4.24 -8.80 -9.32
CA MET A 13 -2.84 -9.12 -9.07
C MET A 13 -1.95 -8.11 -9.77
N PHE A 14 -1.07 -7.50 -9.02
CA PHE A 14 -0.03 -6.61 -9.51
C PHE A 14 1.33 -7.31 -9.39
N THR A 15 2.10 -7.26 -10.47
CA THR A 15 3.44 -7.85 -10.52
C THR A 15 4.44 -6.81 -11.01
N ARG A 16 5.54 -6.69 -10.31
CA ARG A 16 6.70 -5.87 -10.66
C ARG A 16 7.97 -6.67 -10.39
N GLY A 17 8.61 -7.14 -11.45
CA GLY A 17 9.74 -8.06 -11.32
C GLY A 17 9.35 -9.30 -10.51
N GLU A 18 10.06 -9.55 -9.42
CA GLU A 18 9.80 -10.66 -8.51
C GLU A 18 8.78 -10.29 -7.39
N THR A 19 8.34 -9.04 -7.30
CA THR A 19 7.31 -8.66 -6.33
C THR A 19 5.92 -8.86 -6.91
N GLN A 20 5.09 -9.65 -6.22
CA GLN A 20 3.74 -9.97 -6.63
C GLN A 20 2.77 -9.85 -5.46
N VAL A 21 1.67 -9.12 -5.66
CA VAL A 21 0.62 -8.90 -4.66
C VAL A 21 -0.75 -9.17 -5.27
N LEU A 22 -1.53 -10.00 -4.59
CA LEU A 22 -2.94 -10.24 -4.89
C LEU A 22 -3.82 -9.45 -3.92
N SER A 23 -4.68 -8.59 -4.44
CA SER A 23 -5.67 -7.86 -3.63
C SER A 23 -7.08 -8.35 -3.91
N ALA A 24 -7.85 -8.55 -2.86
CA ALA A 24 -9.28 -8.90 -2.91
C ALA A 24 -10.10 -7.80 -2.26
N CYS A 25 -11.12 -7.31 -2.97
CA CYS A 25 -12.07 -6.33 -2.50
C CYS A 25 -13.41 -6.99 -2.15
N THR A 26 -13.91 -6.71 -0.95
CA THR A 26 -15.20 -7.15 -0.47
C THR A 26 -16.06 -5.94 -0.13
N LEU A 27 -17.30 -5.95 -0.60
CA LEU A 27 -18.34 -4.96 -0.31
C LEU A 27 -19.30 -5.53 0.70
N GLY A 28 -19.60 -4.78 1.75
CA GLY A 28 -20.53 -5.16 2.81
C GLY A 28 -21.62 -4.10 3.01
N ALA A 29 -22.63 -4.43 3.79
CA ALA A 29 -23.66 -3.46 4.19
C ALA A 29 -23.03 -2.35 5.07
N LEU A 30 -23.67 -1.19 5.16
CA LEU A 30 -23.19 -0.06 5.96
C LEU A 30 -23.01 -0.40 7.46
N GLY A 31 -23.75 -1.37 7.98
CA GLY A 31 -23.59 -1.85 9.36
C GLY A 31 -22.34 -2.71 9.60
N GLU A 32 -21.64 -3.15 8.56
CA GLU A 32 -20.44 -3.98 8.61
C GLU A 32 -19.15 -3.17 8.82
N VAL A 33 -19.27 -1.91 9.22
CA VAL A 33 -18.13 -1.03 9.52
C VAL A 33 -17.27 -1.61 10.66
N GLN A 34 -15.97 -1.40 10.58
CA GLN A 34 -15.08 -1.72 11.70
C GLN A 34 -15.34 -0.72 12.84
N LYS A 35 -15.77 -1.22 13.99
CA LYS A 35 -15.87 -0.43 15.22
C LYS A 35 -14.48 -0.24 15.83
N ILE A 36 -14.18 0.98 16.21
CA ILE A 36 -12.92 1.36 16.87
C ILE A 36 -13.23 1.71 18.33
N ASP A 37 -12.75 0.90 19.25
CA ASP A 37 -12.84 1.16 20.68
C ASP A 37 -11.48 1.70 21.16
N GLY A 38 -11.34 3.00 21.18
CA GLY A 38 -10.09 3.67 21.51
C GLY A 38 -10.29 5.13 21.95
N LEU A 39 -9.19 5.80 22.31
CA LEU A 39 -9.20 7.21 22.73
C LEU A 39 -9.20 8.20 21.56
N GLY A 40 -9.22 7.72 20.32
CA GLY A 40 -9.25 8.55 19.12
C GLY A 40 -10.62 9.16 18.84
N MET A 41 -10.68 10.08 17.87
CA MET A 41 -11.93 10.73 17.46
C MET A 41 -12.76 9.89 16.47
N GLU A 42 -12.14 8.89 15.84
CA GLU A 42 -12.81 7.96 14.92
C GLU A 42 -13.33 6.75 15.72
N ASP A 43 -14.63 6.51 15.68
CA ASP A 43 -15.31 5.40 16.34
C ASP A 43 -15.62 4.24 15.38
N GLN A 44 -15.49 4.48 14.06
CA GLN A 44 -15.75 3.48 13.04
C GLN A 44 -14.97 3.76 11.74
N LYS A 45 -14.69 2.68 11.00
CA LYS A 45 -14.12 2.76 9.65
C LYS A 45 -15.01 2.06 8.65
N ARG A 46 -15.41 2.77 7.59
CA ARG A 46 -16.14 2.23 6.44
C ARG A 46 -15.21 1.66 5.37
N PHE A 47 -14.03 2.23 5.22
CA PHE A 47 -12.98 1.72 4.34
C PHE A 47 -11.84 1.11 5.16
N MET A 48 -11.49 -0.13 4.84
CA MET A 48 -10.41 -0.88 5.49
C MET A 48 -9.44 -1.42 4.44
N HIS A 49 -8.15 -1.26 4.69
CA HIS A 49 -7.09 -1.84 3.88
C HIS A 49 -6.18 -2.67 4.77
N HIS A 50 -6.16 -3.98 4.57
CA HIS A 50 -5.33 -4.93 5.29
C HIS A 50 -4.23 -5.45 4.40
N TYR A 51 -3.06 -5.69 4.99
CA TYR A 51 -1.86 -6.13 4.30
C TYR A 51 -1.26 -7.33 5.03
N ASN A 52 -0.98 -8.39 4.32
CA ASN A 52 -0.37 -9.60 4.84
C ASN A 52 0.96 -9.87 4.12
N PHE A 53 1.99 -10.16 4.91
CA PHE A 53 3.35 -10.46 4.44
C PHE A 53 3.82 -11.80 5.07
N PRO A 54 3.33 -12.93 4.55
CA PRO A 54 3.67 -14.24 5.09
C PRO A 54 5.14 -14.59 4.79
N PRO A 55 5.81 -15.41 5.62
CA PRO A 55 7.23 -15.73 5.46
C PRO A 55 7.58 -16.32 4.09
N TYR A 56 6.69 -17.07 3.49
CA TYR A 56 6.94 -17.70 2.19
C TYR A 56 7.18 -16.70 1.06
N CYS A 57 6.68 -15.46 1.18
CA CYS A 57 6.85 -14.47 0.10
C CYS A 57 8.30 -14.00 -0.10
N VAL A 58 9.18 -14.30 0.84
CA VAL A 58 10.63 -14.09 0.76
C VAL A 58 11.41 -15.41 0.82
N GLY A 59 10.72 -16.55 0.61
CA GLY A 59 11.33 -17.89 0.64
C GLY A 59 11.72 -18.38 2.03
N GLU A 60 11.19 -17.78 3.08
CA GLU A 60 11.49 -18.15 4.46
C GLU A 60 10.41 -19.06 5.06
N THR A 61 10.81 -19.84 6.06
CA THR A 61 9.89 -20.56 6.94
C THR A 61 9.64 -19.72 8.20
N GLY A 62 8.40 -19.69 8.67
CA GLY A 62 8.05 -18.93 9.85
C GLY A 62 6.65 -19.22 10.36
N ARG A 63 6.35 -18.71 11.55
CA ARG A 63 5.02 -18.86 12.13
C ARG A 63 4.02 -17.95 11.41
N MET A 64 2.93 -18.54 10.95
CA MET A 64 1.76 -17.79 10.47
C MET A 64 0.89 -17.44 11.69
N GLY A 65 0.62 -16.15 11.88
CA GLY A 65 -0.12 -15.65 13.04
C GLY A 65 -0.80 -14.32 12.77
N SER A 66 -1.08 -13.56 13.83
CA SER A 66 -1.61 -12.21 13.70
C SER A 66 -0.60 -11.28 13.00
N PRO A 67 -1.05 -10.27 12.25
CA PRO A 67 -0.18 -9.30 11.59
C PRO A 67 0.78 -8.62 12.57
N GLY A 68 2.04 -8.55 12.20
CA GLY A 68 3.06 -7.82 12.94
C GLY A 68 2.98 -6.30 12.71
N ARG A 69 3.83 -5.55 13.42
CA ARG A 69 3.86 -4.07 13.30
C ARG A 69 4.13 -3.58 11.88
N ARG A 70 5.00 -4.28 11.14
CA ARG A 70 5.32 -3.97 9.74
C ARG A 70 4.08 -4.09 8.86
N GLU A 71 3.33 -5.17 8.99
CA GLU A 71 2.10 -5.41 8.23
C GLU A 71 1.02 -4.39 8.55
N ILE A 72 0.86 -4.04 9.83
CA ILE A 72 -0.07 -3.00 10.28
C ILE A 72 0.33 -1.64 9.69
N GLY A 73 1.62 -1.29 9.72
CA GLY A 73 2.14 -0.05 9.16
C GLY A 73 1.96 0.07 7.64
N HIS A 74 2.25 -1.00 6.91
CA HIS A 74 2.05 -1.05 5.46
C HIS A 74 0.56 -1.03 5.08
N GLY A 75 -0.27 -1.72 5.84
CA GLY A 75 -1.73 -1.64 5.69
C GLY A 75 -2.27 -0.23 5.90
N ALA A 76 -1.80 0.46 6.94
CA ALA A 76 -2.18 1.84 7.24
C ALA A 76 -1.68 2.84 6.18
N LEU A 77 -0.50 2.61 5.58
CA LEU A 77 -0.02 3.42 4.46
C LEU A 77 -0.95 3.30 3.25
N GLY A 78 -1.33 2.07 2.88
CA GLY A 78 -2.27 1.80 1.80
C GLY A 78 -3.66 2.38 2.08
N GLU A 79 -4.16 2.26 3.32
CA GLU A 79 -5.44 2.84 3.74
C GLU A 79 -5.44 4.37 3.57
N ARG A 80 -4.40 5.05 4.02
CA ARG A 80 -4.28 6.52 3.86
C ARG A 80 -4.20 6.95 2.41
N ALA A 81 -3.47 6.21 1.58
CA ALA A 81 -3.33 6.50 0.17
C ALA A 81 -4.67 6.38 -0.57
N LEU A 82 -5.41 5.29 -0.32
CA LEU A 82 -6.64 4.96 -1.04
C LEU A 82 -7.87 5.69 -0.49
N ARG A 83 -7.92 5.98 0.82
CA ARG A 83 -9.05 6.64 1.48
C ARG A 83 -9.47 7.95 0.80
N GLN A 84 -8.52 8.67 0.23
CA GLN A 84 -8.77 9.97 -0.41
C GLN A 84 -9.50 9.87 -1.75
N VAL A 85 -9.54 8.70 -2.36
CA VAL A 85 -10.21 8.46 -3.63
C VAL A 85 -11.49 7.63 -3.49
N ILE A 86 -11.77 7.12 -2.29
CA ILE A 86 -13.01 6.37 -2.00
C ILE A 86 -14.22 7.31 -2.06
N PRO A 87 -15.30 6.91 -2.74
CA PRO A 87 -16.51 7.72 -2.80
C PRO A 87 -17.17 7.89 -1.43
N SER A 88 -17.97 8.94 -1.28
CA SER A 88 -18.75 9.18 -0.08
C SER A 88 -19.79 8.06 0.14
N GLU A 89 -20.31 7.97 1.37
CA GLU A 89 -21.35 7.00 1.72
C GLU A 89 -22.64 7.21 0.91
N THR A 90 -22.96 8.47 0.60
CA THR A 90 -24.15 8.82 -0.19
C THR A 90 -24.01 8.43 -1.66
N GLU A 91 -22.78 8.43 -2.21
CA GLU A 91 -22.52 8.04 -3.60
C GLU A 91 -22.36 6.52 -3.76
N PHE A 92 -21.81 5.87 -2.75
CA PHE A 92 -21.55 4.42 -2.76
C PHE A 92 -21.82 3.83 -1.38
N PRO A 93 -23.06 3.40 -1.08
CA PRO A 93 -23.51 3.04 0.26
C PRO A 93 -23.08 1.63 0.69
N TYR A 94 -21.79 1.36 0.64
CA TYR A 94 -21.18 0.08 1.04
C TYR A 94 -20.00 0.30 1.97
N THR A 95 -19.85 -0.60 2.93
CA THR A 95 -18.56 -0.81 3.62
C THR A 95 -17.61 -1.53 2.68
N ILE A 96 -16.37 -1.08 2.59
CA ILE A 96 -15.37 -1.57 1.65
C ILE A 96 -14.19 -2.13 2.43
N ARG A 97 -13.86 -3.39 2.20
CA ARG A 97 -12.66 -4.04 2.76
C ARG A 97 -11.78 -4.55 1.64
N VAL A 98 -10.53 -4.11 1.62
CA VAL A 98 -9.49 -4.63 0.72
C VAL A 98 -8.44 -5.37 1.53
N VAL A 99 -8.11 -6.57 1.10
CA VAL A 99 -7.03 -7.38 1.68
C VAL A 99 -5.97 -7.61 0.62
N ALA A 100 -4.76 -7.16 0.88
CA ALA A 100 -3.60 -7.34 0.02
C ALA A 100 -2.71 -8.46 0.57
N GLU A 101 -2.58 -9.53 -0.20
CA GLU A 101 -1.74 -10.70 0.10
C GLU A 101 -0.45 -10.62 -0.72
N VAL A 102 0.69 -10.53 -0.07
CA VAL A 102 1.99 -10.57 -0.74
C VAL A 102 2.32 -12.02 -1.05
N LEU A 103 2.43 -12.35 -2.34
CA LEU A 103 2.74 -13.70 -2.81
C LEU A 103 4.24 -13.91 -2.97
N GLU A 104 4.94 -12.89 -3.44
CA GLU A 104 6.39 -12.86 -3.60
C GLU A 104 6.89 -11.43 -3.43
N SER A 105 8.09 -11.26 -2.85
CA SER A 105 8.64 -9.92 -2.60
C SER A 105 10.15 -9.85 -2.79
N ASN A 106 10.55 -8.90 -3.64
CA ASN A 106 11.92 -8.40 -3.74
C ASN A 106 11.91 -6.86 -3.60
N GLY A 107 11.33 -6.37 -2.50
CA GLY A 107 11.19 -4.94 -2.20
C GLY A 107 9.89 -4.31 -2.73
N SER A 108 9.57 -3.15 -2.20
CA SER A 108 8.42 -2.30 -2.57
C SER A 108 7.04 -2.98 -2.52
N SER A 109 6.88 -4.01 -1.71
CA SER A 109 5.62 -4.77 -1.61
C SER A 109 4.45 -3.91 -1.09
N SER A 110 4.71 -2.92 -0.23
CA SER A 110 3.68 -1.96 0.22
C SER A 110 3.14 -1.11 -0.94
N GLN A 111 4.00 -0.65 -1.84
CA GLN A 111 3.57 0.13 -3.01
C GLN A 111 2.87 -0.76 -4.05
N ALA A 112 3.35 -1.98 -4.24
CA ALA A 112 2.66 -2.98 -5.05
C ALA A 112 1.25 -3.29 -4.51
N SER A 113 1.07 -3.33 -3.17
CA SER A 113 -0.23 -3.52 -2.55
C SER A 113 -1.21 -2.38 -2.84
N ILE A 114 -0.74 -1.14 -2.90
CA ILE A 114 -1.56 0.02 -3.27
C ILE A 114 -2.02 -0.09 -4.73
N CYS A 115 -1.11 -0.44 -5.64
CA CYS A 115 -1.43 -0.63 -7.05
C CYS A 115 -2.44 -1.78 -7.26
N ALA A 116 -2.21 -2.94 -6.62
CA ALA A 116 -3.12 -4.08 -6.68
C ALA A 116 -4.51 -3.72 -6.11
N SER A 117 -4.54 -3.01 -4.98
CA SER A 117 -5.78 -2.61 -4.32
C SER A 117 -6.58 -1.58 -5.13
N THR A 118 -5.90 -0.63 -5.79
CA THR A 118 -6.55 0.28 -6.75
C THR A 118 -7.25 -0.50 -7.85
N MET A 119 -6.57 -1.48 -8.45
CA MET A 119 -7.13 -2.33 -9.50
C MET A 119 -8.29 -3.18 -8.98
N ALA A 120 -8.18 -3.74 -7.76
CA ALA A 120 -9.24 -4.54 -7.14
C ALA A 120 -10.49 -3.71 -6.82
N LEU A 121 -10.34 -2.46 -6.36
CA LEU A 121 -11.43 -1.50 -6.16
C LEU A 121 -12.16 -1.20 -7.49
N MET A 122 -11.40 -0.95 -8.55
CA MET A 122 -11.98 -0.70 -9.88
C MET A 122 -12.70 -1.94 -10.42
N ALA A 123 -12.13 -3.14 -10.25
CA ALA A 123 -12.75 -4.41 -10.62
C ALA A 123 -14.06 -4.68 -9.84
N ALA A 124 -14.11 -4.26 -8.56
CA ALA A 124 -15.34 -4.33 -7.75
C ALA A 124 -16.40 -3.29 -8.11
N GLY A 125 -16.14 -2.41 -9.09
CA GLY A 125 -17.07 -1.35 -9.49
C GLY A 125 -17.16 -0.19 -8.51
N VAL A 126 -16.17 -0.04 -7.60
CA VAL A 126 -16.12 1.13 -6.70
C VAL A 126 -15.75 2.37 -7.52
N PRO A 127 -16.58 3.43 -7.53
CA PRO A 127 -16.34 4.62 -8.35
C PRO A 127 -15.29 5.54 -7.68
N ILE A 128 -14.03 5.06 -7.59
CA ILE A 128 -12.93 5.87 -7.08
C ILE A 128 -12.71 7.10 -7.96
N SER A 129 -12.40 8.24 -7.34
CA SER A 129 -12.25 9.51 -8.07
C SER A 129 -11.05 9.50 -9.03
N ASN A 130 -9.97 8.81 -8.69
CA ASN A 130 -8.77 8.63 -9.52
C ASN A 130 -8.05 7.32 -9.15
N PRO A 131 -7.35 6.67 -10.08
CA PRO A 131 -6.44 5.59 -9.74
C PRO A 131 -5.28 6.12 -8.88
N VAL A 132 -4.90 5.33 -7.86
CA VAL A 132 -3.74 5.59 -7.02
C VAL A 132 -2.64 4.61 -7.40
N ALA A 133 -1.44 5.11 -7.60
CA ALA A 133 -0.24 4.30 -7.78
C ALA A 133 0.82 4.70 -6.75
N GLY A 134 1.74 3.80 -6.47
CA GLY A 134 2.82 4.04 -5.54
C GLY A 134 4.16 3.56 -6.07
N VAL A 135 5.22 4.20 -5.60
CA VAL A 135 6.62 3.86 -5.92
C VAL A 135 7.47 4.03 -4.66
N ALA A 136 8.50 3.21 -4.51
CA ALA A 136 9.54 3.40 -3.52
C ALA A 136 10.80 3.97 -4.18
N MET A 137 11.21 5.14 -3.72
CA MET A 137 12.43 5.82 -4.14
C MET A 137 13.53 5.57 -3.13
N GLY A 138 14.77 5.50 -3.59
CA GLY A 138 15.94 5.35 -2.75
C GLY A 138 16.94 6.48 -2.97
N LEU A 139 17.85 6.62 -2.02
CA LEU A 139 18.99 7.52 -2.09
C LEU A 139 20.26 6.78 -1.69
N VAL A 140 21.31 6.97 -2.46
CA VAL A 140 22.67 6.58 -2.09
C VAL A 140 23.52 7.85 -2.08
N LYS A 141 24.16 8.16 -0.93
CA LYS A 141 24.97 9.37 -0.74
C LYS A 141 26.39 9.02 -0.29
N LYS A 142 27.37 9.64 -0.93
CA LYS A 142 28.78 9.54 -0.53
C LYS A 142 29.43 10.92 -0.54
N GLY A 143 29.63 11.50 0.63
CA GLY A 143 30.07 12.89 0.76
C GLY A 143 29.05 13.85 0.17
N GLU A 144 29.48 14.70 -0.78
CA GLU A 144 28.61 15.65 -1.48
C GLU A 144 27.89 15.02 -2.69
N ASN A 145 28.31 13.85 -3.14
CA ASN A 145 27.67 13.16 -4.27
C ASN A 145 26.50 12.30 -3.80
N TYR A 146 25.41 12.33 -4.57
CA TYR A 146 24.26 11.47 -4.34
C TYR A 146 23.66 10.95 -5.65
N THR A 147 22.91 9.88 -5.54
CA THR A 147 22.14 9.28 -6.64
C THR A 147 20.75 8.90 -6.13
N ILE A 148 19.73 9.31 -6.87
CA ILE A 148 18.34 8.91 -6.63
C ILE A 148 18.08 7.61 -7.39
N LEU A 149 17.49 6.63 -6.70
CA LEU A 149 17.07 5.36 -7.26
C LEU A 149 15.54 5.33 -7.36
N THR A 150 15.03 5.00 -8.53
CA THR A 150 13.59 4.87 -8.76
C THR A 150 13.17 3.41 -8.68
N ASP A 151 12.11 3.12 -7.91
CA ASP A 151 11.52 1.79 -7.78
C ASP A 151 12.52 0.76 -7.24
N ILE A 152 12.99 1.00 -6.03
CA ILE A 152 14.06 0.24 -5.37
C ILE A 152 13.69 -1.22 -5.10
N GLN A 153 14.70 -2.09 -5.22
CA GLN A 153 14.64 -3.49 -4.84
C GLN A 153 15.03 -3.71 -3.38
N GLY A 154 14.85 -4.93 -2.87
CA GLY A 154 15.13 -5.26 -1.47
C GLY A 154 16.58 -4.96 -1.03
N MET A 155 17.57 -5.22 -1.86
CA MET A 155 18.97 -4.90 -1.56
C MET A 155 19.23 -3.39 -1.56
N GLU A 156 18.60 -2.64 -2.44
CA GLU A 156 18.71 -1.18 -2.52
C GLU A 156 18.03 -0.49 -1.33
N ASP A 157 16.89 -1.03 -0.86
CA ASP A 157 16.24 -0.63 0.40
C ASP A 157 17.16 -0.86 1.61
N HIS A 158 17.79 -2.04 1.67
CA HIS A 158 18.65 -2.42 2.80
C HIS A 158 19.95 -1.60 2.87
N LEU A 159 20.60 -1.38 1.74
CA LEU A 159 21.92 -0.74 1.63
C LEU A 159 21.84 0.77 1.37
N GLY A 160 20.69 1.29 0.94
CA GLY A 160 20.50 2.71 0.66
C GLY A 160 20.46 3.58 1.92
N ASP A 161 20.66 4.87 1.74
CA ASP A 161 20.70 5.88 2.81
C ASP A 161 19.31 6.47 3.10
N MET A 162 18.36 6.28 2.20
CA MET A 162 16.96 6.67 2.34
C MET A 162 16.05 5.67 1.62
N ASP A 163 14.91 5.39 2.23
CA ASP A 163 13.74 4.76 1.63
C ASP A 163 12.57 5.76 1.68
N PHE A 164 12.09 6.17 0.52
CA PHE A 164 11.02 7.15 0.38
C PHE A 164 9.85 6.56 -0.43
N LYS A 165 8.81 6.16 0.27
CA LYS A 165 7.60 5.58 -0.29
C LYS A 165 6.57 6.67 -0.53
N VAL A 166 6.15 6.80 -1.77
CA VAL A 166 5.16 7.79 -2.21
C VAL A 166 4.02 7.08 -2.93
N ALA A 167 2.80 7.47 -2.61
CA ALA A 167 1.61 7.07 -3.35
C ALA A 167 0.76 8.29 -3.69
N GLY A 168 0.19 8.31 -4.88
CA GLY A 168 -0.60 9.44 -5.34
C GLY A 168 -1.41 9.16 -6.59
N THR A 169 -2.09 10.20 -7.01
CA THR A 169 -2.86 10.26 -8.25
C THR A 169 -2.23 11.28 -9.21
N LYS A 170 -2.76 11.42 -10.41
CA LYS A 170 -2.37 12.50 -11.33
C LYS A 170 -2.57 13.91 -10.75
N ASN A 171 -3.36 14.04 -9.67
CA ASN A 171 -3.68 15.34 -9.07
C ASN A 171 -2.78 15.68 -7.87
N GLY A 172 -1.99 14.74 -7.36
CA GLY A 172 -1.08 14.96 -6.25
C GLY A 172 -0.82 13.73 -5.39
N ILE A 173 0.01 13.93 -4.37
CA ILE A 173 0.42 12.90 -3.43
C ILE A 173 -0.70 12.66 -2.41
N CYS A 174 -1.05 11.38 -2.20
CA CYS A 174 -2.06 10.93 -1.24
C CYS A 174 -1.44 10.46 0.08
N ALA A 175 -0.29 9.81 0.02
CA ALA A 175 0.43 9.32 1.19
C ALA A 175 1.92 9.24 0.92
N LEU A 176 2.70 9.42 1.98
CA LEU A 176 4.16 9.23 1.95
C LEU A 176 4.63 8.59 3.26
N GLN A 177 5.72 7.86 3.14
CA GLN A 177 6.50 7.36 4.26
C GLN A 177 7.97 7.47 3.89
N MET A 178 8.78 8.01 4.79
CA MET A 178 10.21 8.17 4.59
C MET A 178 10.97 7.59 5.77
N ASP A 179 12.00 6.81 5.47
CA ASP A 179 13.00 6.34 6.42
C ASP A 179 14.37 6.83 5.96
N ILE A 180 15.09 7.55 6.83
CA ILE A 180 16.38 8.16 6.53
C ILE A 180 17.41 7.60 7.49
N LYS A 181 18.55 7.15 6.97
CA LYS A 181 19.69 6.61 7.73
C LYS A 181 20.86 7.61 7.85
N ILE A 182 20.68 8.84 7.33
CA ILE A 182 21.63 9.95 7.34
C ILE A 182 21.05 11.16 8.07
N ASP A 183 21.86 12.17 8.39
CA ASP A 183 21.47 13.34 9.19
C ASP A 183 20.39 14.24 8.58
N GLY A 184 19.95 13.94 7.37
CA GLY A 184 18.89 14.67 6.69
C GLY A 184 19.09 14.74 5.18
N ILE A 185 18.06 15.22 4.51
CA ILE A 185 18.04 15.46 3.07
C ILE A 185 17.65 16.90 2.78
N THR A 186 18.14 17.45 1.68
CA THR A 186 17.81 18.81 1.26
C THR A 186 16.48 18.87 0.51
N LYS A 187 15.93 20.07 0.36
CA LYS A 187 14.71 20.30 -0.39
C LYS A 187 14.87 19.89 -1.87
N GLU A 188 16.05 20.10 -2.42
CA GLU A 188 16.39 19.75 -3.81
C GLU A 188 16.31 18.23 -4.02
N ILE A 189 16.87 17.44 -3.09
CA ILE A 189 16.78 15.97 -3.11
C ILE A 189 15.32 15.50 -3.05
N LEU A 190 14.50 16.15 -2.21
CA LEU A 190 13.06 15.83 -2.13
C LEU A 190 12.31 16.17 -3.43
N GLN A 191 12.69 17.21 -4.11
CA GLN A 191 12.05 17.63 -5.36
C GLN A 191 12.45 16.74 -6.54
N GLU A 192 13.68 16.25 -6.56
CA GLU A 192 14.19 15.34 -7.57
C GLU A 192 13.55 13.95 -7.47
#